data_6fd48a1019fb051242d6ed6e8cf267cf
#
_entry.id   6fd48a1019fb051242d6ed6e8cf267cf
#
_cell.length_a   1.000
_cell.length_b   1.000
_cell.length_c   1.000
_cell.angle_alpha   90.00
_cell.angle_beta   90.00
_cell.angle_gamma   90.00
#
_symmetry.space_group_name_H-M   'P 1'
#
loop_
_entity.id
_entity.type
_entity.pdbx_description
1 polymer ?
#
loop_
_entity_poly.entity_id
_entity_poly.type
_entity_poly.pdbx_seq_one_letter_code
_entity_poly.pdbx_strand_id
1 'polypeptide(L)'
;MLCLLLSLIISRIEANTNNYSISGRISDERTGSPLPGASILIKGTYLWAVSDQKGEFTIQGIQEGKYQLEVSFLGYVPATVPVNVNNSIKGLKIQLKENTLALNDVIVTAQAPKSELNTTLNIGSNALEHLQISNVSDISALLPGGKTKVPDLTSNNIFSLRDGGSSAGNAAFGTAIEVDGVRIGNNSSFGNMTGIDTRSISVADIESVEVITGVPSAEYGDLNSGMVKIHTKKGKTPWNVLLSINPRTEQVSFSKGLDLGNDKGIVNISGEWIKATQKLNSPYTSYTR
;
A
#
# COMPACT_ATOMS: atom_id res chain seq x y z
N MET A 1 -11.59 -70.49 19.08
CA MET A 1 -10.16 -70.51 19.44
C MET A 1 -9.25 -69.77 18.50
N LEU A 2 -9.77 -69.23 17.36
CA LEU A 2 -8.99 -68.45 16.41
C LEU A 2 -9.04 -66.93 16.65
N CYS A 3 -10.06 -66.43 17.36
CA CYS A 3 -10.18 -64.99 17.67
C CYS A 3 -9.32 -64.52 18.88
N LEU A 4 -8.78 -65.42 19.68
CA LEU A 4 -7.94 -65.10 20.85
C LEU A 4 -6.47 -64.94 20.51
N LEU A 5 -6.03 -65.40 19.34
CA LEU A 5 -4.66 -65.24 18.86
C LEU A 5 -4.41 -63.97 18.08
N LEU A 6 -5.47 -63.28 17.65
CA LEU A 6 -5.33 -62.01 16.90
C LEU A 6 -5.25 -60.77 17.79
N SER A 7 -5.49 -60.91 19.11
CA SER A 7 -5.45 -59.78 20.06
C SER A 7 -4.08 -59.55 20.70
N LEU A 8 -3.09 -60.39 20.39
CA LEU A 8 -1.73 -60.33 21.01
C LEU A 8 -0.68 -59.70 20.10
N ILE A 9 -1.04 -59.23 18.91
CA ILE A 9 -0.08 -58.59 17.97
C ILE A 9 -0.37 -57.09 17.82
N ILE A 10 -1.09 -56.48 18.74
CA ILE A 10 -1.05 -55.03 18.84
C ILE A 10 0.17 -54.67 19.68
N SER A 11 1.36 -54.88 19.13
CA SER A 11 2.57 -54.28 19.59
C SER A 11 2.31 -52.79 19.72
N ARG A 12 2.31 -52.27 20.92
CA ARG A 12 2.34 -50.83 21.17
C ARG A 12 3.55 -50.29 20.43
N ILE A 13 3.32 -49.69 19.27
CA ILE A 13 4.28 -48.76 18.68
C ILE A 13 4.24 -47.55 19.59
N GLU A 14 5.00 -47.59 20.66
CA GLU A 14 5.35 -46.38 21.39
C GLU A 14 6.26 -45.60 20.42
N ALA A 15 5.68 -44.70 19.71
CA ALA A 15 6.44 -43.68 19.00
C ALA A 15 7.17 -42.88 20.09
N ASN A 16 8.43 -43.21 20.29
CA ASN A 16 9.32 -42.41 21.13
C ASN A 16 9.54 -41.07 20.45
N THR A 17 8.54 -40.19 20.58
CA THR A 17 8.62 -38.83 20.07
C THR A 17 9.51 -38.06 21.05
N ASN A 18 10.81 -38.03 20.75
CA ASN A 18 11.74 -37.14 21.44
C ASN A 18 11.24 -35.70 21.16
N ASN A 19 10.56 -35.13 22.15
CA ASN A 19 10.12 -33.76 22.11
C ASN A 19 11.23 -32.83 22.58
N TYR A 20 11.83 -32.10 21.67
CA TYR A 20 12.86 -31.13 22.00
C TYR A 20 12.24 -29.74 22.24
N SER A 21 13.05 -28.86 22.81
CA SER A 21 12.67 -27.45 23.01
C SER A 21 13.70 -26.51 22.41
N ILE A 22 13.25 -25.35 21.94
CA ILE A 22 14.11 -24.25 21.56
C ILE A 22 13.83 -23.10 22.51
N SER A 23 14.86 -22.63 23.20
CA SER A 23 14.79 -21.45 24.05
C SER A 23 15.85 -20.44 23.66
N GLY A 24 15.52 -19.18 23.77
CA GLY A 24 16.42 -18.11 23.39
C GLY A 24 15.95 -16.75 23.86
N ARG A 25 16.65 -15.72 23.39
CA ARG A 25 16.35 -14.32 23.69
C ARG A 25 16.33 -13.49 22.42
N ILE A 26 15.35 -12.59 22.33
CA ILE A 26 15.20 -11.63 21.25
C ILE A 26 15.58 -10.25 21.78
N SER A 27 16.41 -9.55 21.02
CA SER A 27 16.88 -8.21 21.38
C SER A 27 16.97 -7.32 20.13
N ASP A 28 16.97 -6.03 20.35
CA ASP A 28 17.27 -5.03 19.35
C ASP A 28 18.76 -5.10 18.94
N GLU A 29 19.05 -5.08 17.65
CA GLU A 29 20.41 -5.19 17.12
C GLU A 29 21.31 -4.02 17.54
N ARG A 30 20.77 -2.81 17.57
CA ARG A 30 21.52 -1.58 17.82
C ARG A 30 21.71 -1.29 19.31
N THR A 31 20.65 -1.49 20.12
CA THR A 31 20.67 -1.13 21.54
C THR A 31 20.93 -2.31 22.47
N GLY A 32 20.74 -3.55 21.97
CA GLY A 32 20.80 -4.76 22.78
C GLY A 32 19.62 -4.91 23.76
N SER A 33 18.65 -3.99 23.71
CA SER A 33 17.46 -4.00 24.59
C SER A 33 16.60 -5.22 24.29
N PRO A 34 16.02 -5.88 25.32
CA PRO A 34 15.10 -6.99 25.11
C PRO A 34 13.84 -6.53 24.37
N LEU A 35 13.31 -7.37 23.50
CA LEU A 35 12.07 -7.11 22.76
C LEU A 35 10.94 -8.00 23.31
N PRO A 36 10.15 -7.51 24.27
CA PRO A 36 9.00 -8.24 24.79
C PRO A 36 7.83 -8.22 23.80
N GLY A 37 7.13 -9.36 23.69
CA GLY A 37 5.98 -9.47 22.79
C GLY A 37 6.34 -9.82 21.34
N ALA A 38 7.59 -10.12 21.03
CA ALA A 38 7.98 -10.63 19.73
C ALA A 38 7.38 -12.01 19.48
N SER A 39 6.84 -12.24 18.28
CA SER A 39 6.28 -13.53 17.86
C SER A 39 7.34 -14.38 17.18
N ILE A 40 7.43 -15.65 17.58
CA ILE A 40 8.33 -16.65 17.03
C ILE A 40 7.51 -17.82 16.52
N LEU A 41 7.57 -18.11 15.23
CA LEU A 41 6.88 -19.21 14.58
C LEU A 41 7.86 -20.18 13.94
N ILE A 42 7.64 -21.48 14.12
CA ILE A 42 8.36 -22.49 13.35
C ILE A 42 7.65 -22.70 12.02
N LYS A 43 8.27 -22.25 10.94
CA LYS A 43 7.68 -22.30 9.60
C LYS A 43 7.28 -23.72 9.19
N GLY A 44 6.05 -23.87 8.68
CA GLY A 44 5.49 -25.16 8.30
C GLY A 44 4.91 -25.98 9.44
N THR A 45 4.81 -25.42 10.65
CA THR A 45 4.20 -26.05 11.82
C THR A 45 3.21 -25.09 12.49
N TYR A 46 2.49 -25.58 13.51
CA TYR A 46 1.63 -24.75 14.37
C TYR A 46 2.33 -24.37 15.69
N LEU A 47 3.64 -24.60 15.80
CA LEU A 47 4.41 -24.33 17.01
C LEU A 47 4.91 -22.88 16.99
N TRP A 48 4.55 -22.14 18.02
CA TRP A 48 4.90 -20.74 18.17
C TRP A 48 5.10 -20.36 19.64
N ALA A 49 5.74 -19.22 19.86
CA ALA A 49 5.90 -18.61 21.17
C ALA A 49 5.91 -17.09 21.06
N VAL A 50 5.77 -16.43 22.20
CA VAL A 50 5.93 -14.98 22.35
C VAL A 50 7.00 -14.72 23.38
N SER A 51 7.87 -13.74 23.15
CA SER A 51 8.91 -13.36 24.09
C SER A 51 8.32 -12.64 25.32
N ASP A 52 8.88 -12.92 26.47
CA ASP A 52 8.52 -12.32 27.76
C ASP A 52 9.13 -10.91 27.94
N GLN A 53 8.96 -10.32 29.15
CA GLN A 53 9.49 -8.99 29.48
C GLN A 53 11.02 -8.88 29.38
N LYS A 54 11.75 -10.00 29.45
CA LYS A 54 13.21 -10.05 29.27
C LYS A 54 13.62 -10.39 27.85
N GLY A 55 12.64 -10.50 26.93
CA GLY A 55 12.83 -10.93 25.55
C GLY A 55 13.07 -12.44 25.42
N GLU A 56 12.87 -13.24 26.49
CA GLU A 56 13.10 -14.68 26.48
C GLU A 56 11.89 -15.42 25.93
N PHE A 57 12.14 -16.50 25.17
CA PHE A 57 11.10 -17.36 24.63
C PHE A 57 11.45 -18.84 24.77
N THR A 58 10.44 -19.69 24.76
CA THR A 58 10.61 -21.15 24.74
C THR A 58 9.50 -21.78 23.91
N ILE A 59 9.87 -22.59 22.92
CA ILE A 59 8.99 -23.45 22.15
C ILE A 59 9.24 -24.88 22.51
N GLN A 60 8.21 -25.63 22.83
CA GLN A 60 8.29 -27.04 23.24
C GLN A 60 7.60 -27.96 22.22
N GLY A 61 7.84 -29.26 22.30
CA GLY A 61 7.17 -30.24 21.47
C GLY A 61 7.71 -30.32 20.03
N ILE A 62 8.96 -29.95 19.82
CA ILE A 62 9.61 -29.96 18.52
C ILE A 62 10.23 -31.32 18.27
N GLN A 63 9.97 -31.90 17.12
CA GLN A 63 10.60 -33.16 16.70
C GLN A 63 11.99 -32.88 16.11
N GLU A 64 12.79 -33.93 15.97
CA GLU A 64 14.08 -33.83 15.30
C GLU A 64 13.88 -33.39 13.83
N GLY A 65 14.66 -32.42 13.38
CA GLY A 65 14.56 -31.92 12.00
C GLY A 65 15.23 -30.57 11.78
N LYS A 66 15.20 -30.15 10.52
CA LYS A 66 15.66 -28.82 10.10
C LYS A 66 14.45 -27.89 9.97
N TYR A 67 14.50 -26.77 10.65
CA TYR A 67 13.42 -25.80 10.70
C TYR A 67 13.91 -24.38 10.41
N GLN A 68 12.97 -23.52 10.10
CA GLN A 68 13.18 -22.07 10.02
C GLN A 68 12.31 -21.40 11.07
N LEU A 69 12.92 -20.66 11.98
CA LEU A 69 12.22 -19.79 12.91
C LEU A 69 11.96 -18.45 12.21
N GLU A 70 10.72 -18.10 12.09
CA GLU A 70 10.31 -16.78 11.65
C GLU A 70 9.99 -15.92 12.86
N VAL A 71 10.74 -14.83 13.05
CA VAL A 71 10.63 -13.95 14.20
C VAL A 71 10.17 -12.58 13.72
N SER A 72 9.10 -12.09 14.31
CA SER A 72 8.52 -10.79 13.97
C SER A 72 8.19 -9.98 15.21
N PHE A 73 8.40 -8.67 15.10
CA PHE A 73 8.02 -7.70 16.12
C PHE A 73 7.61 -6.38 15.46
N LEU A 74 6.62 -5.71 16.04
CA LEU A 74 6.11 -4.45 15.49
C LEU A 74 7.23 -3.39 15.46
N GLY A 75 7.45 -2.79 14.29
CA GLY A 75 8.50 -1.79 14.10
C GLY A 75 9.87 -2.40 13.76
N TYR A 76 9.98 -3.71 13.55
CA TYR A 76 11.22 -4.40 13.21
C TYR A 76 11.12 -5.19 11.91
N VAL A 77 12.24 -5.36 11.25
CA VAL A 77 12.33 -6.22 10.06
C VAL A 77 12.24 -7.69 10.51
N PRO A 78 11.30 -8.49 9.98
CA PRO A 78 11.20 -9.89 10.32
C PRO A 78 12.49 -10.64 9.98
N ALA A 79 12.94 -11.51 10.88
CA ALA A 79 14.13 -12.32 10.70
C ALA A 79 13.76 -13.81 10.54
N THR A 80 14.46 -14.51 9.65
CA THR A 80 14.35 -15.95 9.49
C THR A 80 15.66 -16.62 9.91
N VAL A 81 15.58 -17.46 10.92
CA VAL A 81 16.75 -18.13 11.51
C VAL A 81 16.67 -19.64 11.26
N PRO A 82 17.58 -20.23 10.49
CA PRO A 82 17.62 -21.67 10.30
C PRO A 82 18.13 -22.34 11.57
N VAL A 83 17.47 -23.42 12.00
CA VAL A 83 17.83 -24.22 13.15
C VAL A 83 17.78 -25.70 12.81
N ASN A 84 18.74 -26.46 13.35
CA ASN A 84 18.78 -27.92 13.22
C ASN A 84 18.56 -28.52 14.61
N VAL A 85 17.43 -29.17 14.81
CA VAL A 85 16.99 -29.71 16.09
C VAL A 85 17.34 -31.19 16.15
N ASN A 86 18.48 -31.53 16.75
CA ASN A 86 18.91 -32.90 17.08
C ASN A 86 18.83 -33.10 18.60
N ASN A 87 18.76 -32.02 19.35
CA ASN A 87 18.60 -31.95 20.80
C ASN A 87 17.93 -30.61 21.17
N SER A 88 17.62 -30.43 22.46
CA SER A 88 17.06 -29.14 22.90
C SER A 88 18.08 -28.01 22.77
N ILE A 89 17.72 -26.95 22.08
CA ILE A 89 18.54 -25.76 21.82
C ILE A 89 18.25 -24.75 22.93
N LYS A 90 19.30 -24.31 23.63
CA LYS A 90 19.21 -23.33 24.71
C LYS A 90 20.05 -22.09 24.38
N GLY A 91 19.55 -20.92 24.80
CA GLY A 91 20.30 -19.66 24.68
C GLY A 91 20.47 -19.13 23.25
N LEU A 92 19.55 -19.45 22.36
CA LEU A 92 19.55 -18.90 21.00
C LEU A 92 19.38 -17.38 21.08
N LYS A 93 20.34 -16.62 20.52
CA LYS A 93 20.28 -15.17 20.48
C LYS A 93 19.79 -14.74 19.11
N ILE A 94 18.70 -13.99 19.07
CA ILE A 94 18.13 -13.44 17.85
C ILE A 94 18.10 -11.93 18.02
N GLN A 95 18.70 -11.23 17.07
CA GLN A 95 18.72 -9.78 17.01
C GLN A 95 17.84 -9.33 15.86
N LEU A 96 16.89 -8.46 16.14
CA LEU A 96 16.04 -7.84 15.13
C LEU A 96 16.56 -6.44 14.85
N LYS A 97 16.59 -6.10 13.58
CA LYS A 97 16.92 -4.78 13.11
C LYS A 97 15.64 -3.94 13.12
N GLU A 98 15.71 -2.77 13.73
CA GLU A 98 14.62 -1.80 13.68
C GLU A 98 14.28 -1.49 12.24
N ASN A 99 13.01 -1.61 11.89
CA ASN A 99 12.54 -1.24 10.58
C ASN A 99 12.45 0.30 10.51
N THR A 100 13.57 0.94 10.18
CA THR A 100 13.62 2.38 9.93
C THR A 100 12.84 2.79 8.68
N LEU A 101 12.37 1.80 7.89
CA LEU A 101 11.32 1.99 6.88
C LEU A 101 9.92 1.97 7.50
N ALA A 102 9.81 1.80 8.82
CA ALA A 102 8.60 1.99 9.56
C ALA A 102 8.12 3.41 9.36
N LEU A 103 6.98 3.54 8.75
CA LEU A 103 6.40 4.80 8.36
C LEU A 103 7.38 5.54 7.42
N ASN A 104 7.36 5.16 6.15
CA ASN A 104 7.56 6.18 5.16
C ASN A 104 6.61 7.29 5.60
N ASP A 105 7.15 8.24 6.34
CA ASP A 105 6.47 9.48 6.61
C ASP A 105 5.79 9.84 5.31
N VAL A 106 4.54 10.23 5.39
CA VAL A 106 3.84 10.83 4.25
C VAL A 106 4.66 12.08 3.92
N ILE A 107 5.76 11.89 3.20
CA ILE A 107 6.67 12.97 2.85
C ILE A 107 5.99 13.67 1.68
N VAL A 108 5.17 14.63 2.05
CA VAL A 108 4.80 15.68 1.13
C VAL A 108 6.02 16.58 0.99
N THR A 109 6.88 16.29 0.06
CA THR A 109 8.10 17.07 -0.15
C THR A 109 7.74 18.31 -0.96
N ALA A 110 7.70 19.45 -0.31
CA ALA A 110 7.79 20.71 -1.02
C ALA A 110 9.23 20.86 -1.51
N GLN A 111 9.49 20.62 -2.78
CA GLN A 111 10.78 20.99 -3.37
C GLN A 111 10.83 22.51 -3.50
N ALA A 112 11.91 23.11 -3.00
CA ALA A 112 12.16 24.50 -3.27
C ALA A 112 12.24 24.69 -4.80
N PRO A 113 11.51 25.65 -5.36
CA PRO A 113 11.42 25.83 -6.80
C PRO A 113 12.79 26.18 -7.38
N LYS A 114 13.10 25.60 -8.53
CA LYS A 114 14.25 26.02 -9.34
C LYS A 114 14.10 27.45 -9.88
N SER A 115 12.90 28.01 -9.77
CA SER A 115 12.60 29.41 -10.04
C SER A 115 11.71 29.94 -8.92
N GLU A 116 11.93 31.18 -8.48
CA GLU A 116 11.25 31.83 -7.33
C GLU A 116 9.72 31.96 -7.46
N LEU A 117 9.13 31.50 -8.57
CA LEU A 117 7.71 31.72 -8.90
C LEU A 117 6.81 30.48 -8.77
N ASN A 118 7.37 29.28 -8.66
CA ASN A 118 6.60 28.05 -8.66
C ASN A 118 6.88 27.21 -7.41
N THR A 119 5.83 26.82 -6.69
CA THR A 119 5.91 25.82 -5.63
C THR A 119 5.44 24.48 -6.19
N THR A 120 6.33 23.50 -6.15
CA THR A 120 6.04 22.14 -6.56
C THR A 120 5.84 21.26 -5.33
N LEU A 121 4.73 20.55 -5.27
CA LEU A 121 4.39 19.60 -4.24
C LEU A 121 4.37 18.20 -4.86
N ASN A 122 5.23 17.30 -4.36
CA ASN A 122 5.26 15.90 -4.77
C ASN A 122 4.56 15.03 -3.74
N ILE A 123 3.59 14.24 -4.19
CA ILE A 123 2.79 13.33 -3.39
C ILE A 123 3.05 11.92 -3.90
N GLY A 124 3.73 11.12 -3.11
CA GLY A 124 4.06 9.73 -3.47
C GLY A 124 2.91 8.75 -3.19
N SER A 125 3.06 7.52 -3.69
CA SER A 125 2.07 6.44 -3.57
C SER A 125 1.64 6.17 -2.13
N ASN A 126 2.57 6.20 -1.18
CA ASN A 126 2.26 5.98 0.24
C ASN A 126 1.28 7.03 0.79
N ALA A 127 1.46 8.30 0.42
CA ALA A 127 0.55 9.36 0.83
C ALA A 127 -0.84 9.15 0.22
N LEU A 128 -0.90 8.72 -1.04
CA LEU A 128 -2.15 8.45 -1.74
C LEU A 128 -2.89 7.25 -1.14
N GLU A 129 -2.17 6.21 -0.75
CA GLU A 129 -2.74 5.02 -0.09
C GLU A 129 -3.28 5.36 1.30
N HIS A 130 -2.57 6.17 2.09
CA HIS A 130 -3.05 6.61 3.41
C HIS A 130 -4.31 7.48 3.34
N LEU A 131 -4.45 8.28 2.31
CA LEU A 131 -5.64 9.09 2.10
C LEU A 131 -6.86 8.32 1.62
N GLN A 132 -6.66 7.08 1.14
CA GLN A 132 -7.72 6.25 0.55
C GLN A 132 -8.53 7.04 -0.49
N ILE A 133 -7.84 7.77 -1.36
CA ILE A 133 -8.47 8.60 -2.37
C ILE A 133 -9.28 7.73 -3.35
N SER A 134 -10.48 8.19 -3.67
CA SER A 134 -11.34 7.59 -4.70
C SER A 134 -11.21 8.29 -6.05
N ASN A 135 -10.67 9.49 -6.04
CA ASN A 135 -10.52 10.35 -7.22
C ASN A 135 -9.28 11.24 -7.07
N VAL A 136 -8.70 11.62 -8.18
CA VAL A 136 -7.56 12.54 -8.22
C VAL A 136 -7.90 13.90 -7.59
N SER A 137 -9.14 14.36 -7.67
CA SER A 137 -9.56 15.62 -7.04
C SER A 137 -9.46 15.60 -5.50
N ASP A 138 -9.46 14.41 -4.88
CA ASP A 138 -9.34 14.28 -3.42
C ASP A 138 -7.95 14.72 -2.92
N ILE A 139 -6.95 14.73 -3.81
CA ILE A 139 -5.60 15.22 -3.54
C ILE A 139 -5.61 16.71 -3.12
N SER A 140 -6.64 17.47 -3.54
CA SER A 140 -6.79 18.85 -3.11
C SER A 140 -6.80 19.05 -1.60
N ALA A 141 -7.16 18.01 -0.83
CA ALA A 141 -7.15 18.03 0.63
C ALA A 141 -5.73 18.14 1.23
N LEU A 142 -4.70 17.71 0.50
CA LEU A 142 -3.29 17.80 0.89
C LEU A 142 -2.66 19.16 0.59
N LEU A 143 -3.31 19.97 -0.22
CA LEU A 143 -2.76 21.26 -0.60
C LEU A 143 -2.94 22.29 0.52
N PRO A 144 -2.02 23.24 0.67
CA PRO A 144 -2.18 24.34 1.62
C PRO A 144 -3.52 25.07 1.39
N GLY A 145 -4.35 25.12 2.43
CA GLY A 145 -5.71 25.68 2.34
C GLY A 145 -6.74 24.75 1.70
N GLY A 146 -6.36 23.52 1.37
CA GLY A 146 -7.26 22.50 0.83
C GLY A 146 -8.32 22.07 1.86
N LYS A 147 -9.49 21.70 1.36
CA LYS A 147 -10.59 21.19 2.18
C LYS A 147 -10.84 19.73 1.83
N THR A 148 -11.03 18.91 2.85
CA THR A 148 -11.56 17.56 2.65
C THR A 148 -12.98 17.64 2.12
N LYS A 149 -13.23 16.98 1.00
CA LYS A 149 -14.57 16.82 0.45
C LYS A 149 -15.03 15.39 0.70
N VAL A 150 -16.31 15.21 0.94
CA VAL A 150 -16.88 13.85 0.92
C VAL A 150 -16.73 13.34 -0.51
N PRO A 151 -16.11 12.16 -0.73
CA PRO A 151 -15.99 11.60 -2.08
C PRO A 151 -17.38 11.49 -2.73
N ASP A 152 -17.58 12.22 -3.81
CA ASP A 152 -18.81 12.20 -4.61
C ASP A 152 -18.44 11.97 -6.07
N LEU A 153 -18.62 10.73 -6.53
CA LEU A 153 -18.35 10.35 -7.91
C LEU A 153 -19.59 10.47 -8.81
N THR A 154 -20.73 10.88 -8.27
CA THR A 154 -21.98 11.01 -9.05
C THR A 154 -22.06 12.31 -9.82
N SER A 155 -21.27 13.31 -9.44
CA SER A 155 -21.12 14.59 -10.14
C SER A 155 -19.73 14.72 -10.75
N ASN A 156 -19.57 15.64 -11.73
CA ASN A 156 -18.28 15.91 -12.32
C ASN A 156 -17.29 16.39 -11.27
N ASN A 157 -16.16 15.69 -11.17
CA ASN A 157 -15.08 16.03 -10.25
C ASN A 157 -13.97 16.77 -10.99
N ILE A 158 -13.96 18.09 -10.81
CA ILE A 158 -12.97 18.97 -11.41
C ILE A 158 -11.91 19.28 -10.38
N PHE A 159 -10.66 19.15 -10.78
CA PHE A 159 -9.53 19.58 -9.98
C PHE A 159 -9.23 21.05 -10.28
N SER A 160 -9.32 21.90 -9.26
CA SER A 160 -8.95 23.31 -9.35
C SER A 160 -7.95 23.68 -8.27
N LEU A 161 -6.83 24.28 -8.66
CA LEU A 161 -5.79 24.75 -7.74
C LEU A 161 -6.10 26.12 -7.17
N ARG A 162 -6.88 26.91 -7.87
CA ARG A 162 -7.35 28.22 -7.44
C ARG A 162 -8.79 28.40 -7.88
N ASP A 163 -9.69 28.44 -6.92
CA ASP A 163 -11.06 28.86 -7.17
C ASP A 163 -11.07 30.36 -7.49
N GLY A 164 -11.03 30.66 -8.75
CA GLY A 164 -11.26 32.02 -9.23
C GLY A 164 -12.70 32.45 -9.11
N GLY A 165 -13.40 32.13 -8.02
CA GLY A 165 -14.79 32.55 -7.77
C GLY A 165 -15.74 32.23 -8.90
N SER A 166 -16.67 31.38 -8.66
CA SER A 166 -17.87 31.04 -9.39
C SER A 166 -18.25 32.02 -10.55
N SER A 167 -17.73 31.84 -11.69
CA SER A 167 -18.38 32.24 -12.93
C SER A 167 -17.63 31.59 -14.06
N ALA A 168 -17.96 30.44 -14.29
CA ALA A 168 -18.17 29.67 -15.52
C ALA A 168 -17.45 30.06 -16.82
N GLY A 169 -16.66 31.08 -16.87
CA GLY A 169 -16.08 31.55 -18.13
C GLY A 169 -14.66 31.08 -18.41
N ASN A 170 -13.86 30.76 -17.39
CA ASN A 170 -12.43 30.58 -17.55
C ASN A 170 -11.88 29.24 -17.00
N ALA A 171 -12.72 28.25 -16.75
CA ALA A 171 -12.26 26.92 -16.33
C ALA A 171 -11.38 26.26 -17.39
N ALA A 172 -11.49 26.66 -18.66
CA ALA A 172 -10.63 26.21 -19.74
C ALA A 172 -9.16 26.62 -19.54
N PHE A 173 -8.93 27.76 -18.89
CA PHE A 173 -7.60 28.27 -18.55
C PHE A 173 -7.19 27.96 -17.11
N GLY A 174 -7.92 27.05 -16.46
CA GLY A 174 -7.71 26.70 -15.07
C GLY A 174 -6.46 25.86 -14.84
N THR A 175 -6.67 24.73 -14.21
CA THR A 175 -5.63 23.76 -13.90
C THR A 175 -5.50 22.76 -15.04
N ALA A 176 -4.28 22.54 -15.56
CA ALA A 176 -4.02 21.44 -16.49
C ALA A 176 -3.73 20.15 -15.74
N ILE A 177 -4.12 19.05 -16.35
CA ILE A 177 -3.78 17.70 -15.89
C ILE A 177 -2.99 17.00 -16.99
N GLU A 178 -1.86 16.43 -16.61
CA GLU A 178 -0.97 15.65 -17.46
C GLU A 178 -0.81 14.25 -16.86
N VAL A 179 -0.90 13.22 -17.69
CA VAL A 179 -0.64 11.85 -17.30
C VAL A 179 0.51 11.32 -18.13
N ASP A 180 1.60 10.96 -17.47
CA ASP A 180 2.85 10.44 -18.09
C ASP A 180 3.38 11.31 -19.24
N GLY A 181 3.31 12.63 -19.11
CA GLY A 181 3.78 13.56 -20.13
C GLY A 181 2.74 13.90 -21.20
N VAL A 182 1.54 13.30 -21.14
CA VAL A 182 0.45 13.59 -22.07
C VAL A 182 -0.59 14.45 -21.39
N ARG A 183 -0.78 15.66 -21.90
CA ARG A 183 -1.79 16.58 -21.40
C ARG A 183 -3.19 16.11 -21.76
N ILE A 184 -4.06 16.01 -20.77
CA ILE A 184 -5.47 15.72 -21.00
C ILE A 184 -6.16 16.96 -21.56
N GLY A 185 -6.81 16.82 -22.72
CA GLY A 185 -7.52 17.91 -23.36
C GLY A 185 -8.70 18.40 -22.52
N ASN A 186 -8.77 19.71 -22.36
CA ASN A 186 -9.89 20.38 -21.70
C ASN A 186 -10.93 20.85 -22.72
N ASN A 187 -11.12 20.07 -23.78
CA ASN A 187 -12.02 20.38 -24.87
C ASN A 187 -13.46 20.02 -24.49
N SER A 188 -14.05 20.79 -23.61
CA SER A 188 -15.49 20.75 -23.47
C SER A 188 -16.15 21.42 -24.67
N SER A 189 -17.29 20.89 -25.08
CA SER A 189 -18.09 21.47 -26.19
C SER A 189 -18.33 22.95 -25.98
N PHE A 190 -18.30 23.70 -27.06
CA PHE A 190 -18.50 25.15 -27.13
C PHE A 190 -19.67 25.60 -26.24
N GLY A 191 -19.38 26.38 -25.22
CA GLY A 191 -20.38 26.93 -24.28
C GLY A 191 -20.42 26.27 -22.89
N ASN A 192 -19.70 25.18 -22.64
CA ASN A 192 -19.73 24.49 -21.36
C ASN A 192 -18.31 24.06 -20.92
N MET A 193 -17.46 25.04 -20.69
CA MET A 193 -16.06 24.82 -20.27
C MET A 193 -16.01 24.49 -18.80
N THR A 194 -16.27 23.24 -18.45
CA THR A 194 -16.36 22.80 -17.05
C THR A 194 -15.07 22.26 -16.47
N GLY A 195 -13.96 22.27 -17.22
CA GLY A 195 -12.69 21.67 -16.78
C GLY A 195 -12.59 20.17 -17.06
N ILE A 196 -11.48 19.56 -16.64
CA ILE A 196 -11.22 18.13 -16.84
C ILE A 196 -11.92 17.35 -15.75
N ASP A 197 -12.79 16.40 -16.13
CA ASP A 197 -13.42 15.48 -15.20
C ASP A 197 -12.42 14.38 -14.79
N THR A 198 -11.96 14.45 -13.55
CA THR A 198 -10.94 13.53 -13.00
C THR A 198 -11.47 12.14 -12.71
N ARG A 199 -12.79 11.90 -12.82
CA ARG A 199 -13.38 10.57 -12.63
C ARG A 199 -12.87 9.54 -13.65
N SER A 200 -12.41 9.99 -14.81
CA SER A 200 -11.85 9.10 -15.83
C SER A 200 -10.45 8.58 -15.52
N ILE A 201 -9.77 9.15 -14.50
CA ILE A 201 -8.41 8.80 -14.12
C ILE A 201 -8.46 7.81 -12.97
N SER A 202 -7.93 6.59 -13.18
CA SER A 202 -7.82 5.59 -12.12
C SER A 202 -6.75 5.97 -11.12
N VAL A 203 -7.09 5.92 -9.84
CA VAL A 203 -6.13 6.21 -8.75
C VAL A 203 -5.26 4.99 -8.38
N ALA A 204 -5.69 3.79 -8.76
CA ALA A 204 -5.02 2.54 -8.39
C ALA A 204 -3.64 2.37 -9.04
N ASP A 205 -3.43 3.00 -10.18
CA ASP A 205 -2.20 2.89 -10.98
C ASP A 205 -1.28 4.11 -10.82
N ILE A 206 -1.60 5.01 -9.91
CA ILE A 206 -0.80 6.22 -9.66
C ILE A 206 0.39 5.88 -8.78
N GLU A 207 1.60 6.23 -9.24
CA GLU A 207 2.84 6.15 -8.46
C GLU A 207 3.07 7.44 -7.68
N SER A 208 2.92 8.59 -8.36
CA SER A 208 3.08 9.89 -7.73
C SER A 208 2.28 10.97 -8.44
N VAL A 209 2.00 12.03 -7.72
CA VAL A 209 1.36 13.23 -8.25
C VAL A 209 2.21 14.43 -7.91
N GLU A 210 2.58 15.19 -8.95
CA GLU A 210 3.28 16.45 -8.82
C GLU A 210 2.29 17.59 -9.05
N VAL A 211 2.13 18.44 -8.05
CA VAL A 211 1.24 19.61 -8.12
C VAL A 211 2.10 20.87 -8.20
N ILE A 212 2.01 21.56 -9.30
CA ILE A 212 2.72 22.82 -9.55
C ILE A 212 1.72 23.96 -9.34
N THR A 213 1.92 24.71 -8.25
CA THR A 213 1.10 25.88 -7.92
C THR A 213 1.82 27.15 -8.38
N GLY A 214 1.09 28.09 -8.96
CA GLY A 214 1.66 29.33 -9.48
C GLY A 214 1.61 29.40 -11.00
N VAL A 215 2.50 30.19 -11.58
CA VAL A 215 2.61 30.32 -13.03
C VAL A 215 3.51 29.21 -13.55
N PRO A 216 2.98 28.28 -14.35
CA PRO A 216 3.81 27.22 -14.94
C PRO A 216 4.90 27.80 -15.84
N SER A 217 5.88 26.96 -16.20
CA SER A 217 6.90 27.33 -17.17
C SER A 217 6.27 27.85 -18.46
N ALA A 218 6.95 28.75 -19.16
CA ALA A 218 6.51 29.31 -20.45
C ALA A 218 6.24 28.23 -21.52
N GLU A 219 6.70 27.01 -21.31
CA GLU A 219 6.39 25.84 -22.12
C GLU A 219 4.86 25.53 -22.13
N TYR A 220 4.16 25.92 -21.06
CA TYR A 220 2.72 25.71 -20.87
C TYR A 220 1.98 27.05 -20.99
N GLY A 221 1.89 27.58 -22.19
CA GLY A 221 1.49 28.96 -22.46
C GLY A 221 0.03 29.35 -22.16
N ASP A 222 -0.82 28.41 -21.79
CA ASP A 222 -2.28 28.62 -21.64
C ASP A 222 -2.82 28.31 -20.24
N LEU A 223 -1.96 28.33 -19.21
CA LEU A 223 -2.34 28.02 -17.83
C LEU A 223 -2.21 29.24 -16.92
N ASN A 224 -3.22 29.46 -16.10
CA ASN A 224 -3.23 30.56 -15.13
C ASN A 224 -3.31 30.11 -13.66
N SER A 225 -3.61 28.84 -13.40
CA SER A 225 -3.85 28.35 -12.03
C SER A 225 -2.86 27.29 -11.56
N GLY A 226 -2.08 26.71 -12.47
CA GLY A 226 -1.12 25.66 -12.18
C GLY A 226 -1.37 24.37 -12.94
N MET A 227 -0.64 23.32 -12.59
CA MET A 227 -0.62 22.04 -13.28
C MET A 227 -0.56 20.88 -12.31
N VAL A 228 -1.23 19.80 -12.65
CA VAL A 228 -1.12 18.51 -11.94
C VAL A 228 -0.52 17.49 -12.90
N LYS A 229 0.64 16.95 -12.57
CA LYS A 229 1.27 15.88 -13.31
C LYS A 229 1.08 14.56 -12.54
N ILE A 230 0.55 13.57 -13.22
CA ILE A 230 0.29 12.25 -12.69
C ILE A 230 1.27 11.29 -13.34
N HIS A 231 2.02 10.60 -12.52
CA HIS A 231 2.92 9.53 -12.95
C HIS A 231 2.31 8.19 -12.60
N THR A 232 2.15 7.32 -13.59
CA THR A 232 1.65 5.96 -13.36
C THR A 232 2.77 5.02 -12.97
N LYS A 233 2.42 3.94 -12.26
CA LYS A 233 3.35 2.88 -11.85
C LYS A 233 3.99 2.25 -13.07
N LYS A 234 5.33 2.27 -13.11
CA LYS A 234 6.12 1.71 -14.21
C LYS A 234 7.03 0.60 -13.68
N GLY A 235 7.35 -0.35 -14.53
CA GLY A 235 8.27 -1.40 -14.17
C GLY A 235 7.58 -2.70 -13.73
N LYS A 236 8.41 -3.64 -13.26
CA LYS A 236 7.96 -4.91 -12.72
C LYS A 236 7.38 -4.69 -11.32
N THR A 237 6.07 -4.80 -11.18
CA THR A 237 5.37 -4.67 -9.91
C THR A 237 4.66 -5.98 -9.54
N PRO A 238 4.54 -6.30 -8.24
CA PRO A 238 3.71 -7.42 -7.79
C PRO A 238 2.23 -7.17 -8.13
N TRP A 239 1.40 -8.20 -7.95
CA TRP A 239 -0.05 -7.99 -7.96
C TRP A 239 -0.42 -7.03 -6.83
N ASN A 240 -1.11 -5.97 -7.18
CA ASN A 240 -1.77 -5.06 -6.25
C ASN A 240 -3.27 -5.16 -6.47
N VAL A 241 -4.01 -5.49 -5.41
CA VAL A 241 -5.48 -5.56 -5.44
C VAL A 241 -5.99 -4.68 -4.31
N LEU A 242 -6.78 -3.68 -4.67
CA LEU A 242 -7.42 -2.77 -3.73
C LEU A 242 -8.92 -3.04 -3.72
N LEU A 243 -9.46 -3.26 -2.53
CA LEU A 243 -10.88 -3.31 -2.25
C LEU A 243 -11.22 -2.17 -1.30
N SER A 244 -12.09 -1.28 -1.71
CA SER A 244 -12.56 -0.18 -0.88
C SER A 244 -14.09 -0.20 -0.85
N ILE A 245 -14.64 -0.26 0.35
CA ILE A 245 -16.09 -0.26 0.57
C ILE A 245 -16.40 0.81 1.59
N ASN A 246 -17.17 1.78 1.21
CA ASN A 246 -17.74 2.77 2.11
C ASN A 246 -19.24 2.95 1.80
N PRO A 247 -20.01 3.65 2.64
CA PRO A 247 -21.46 3.74 2.47
C PRO A 247 -21.93 4.31 1.12
N ARG A 248 -21.05 4.95 0.36
CA ARG A 248 -21.40 5.58 -0.92
C ARG A 248 -20.61 5.06 -2.10
N THR A 249 -19.53 4.30 -1.87
CA THR A 249 -18.65 3.88 -2.94
C THR A 249 -18.18 2.45 -2.70
N GLU A 250 -18.27 1.63 -3.72
CA GLU A 250 -17.69 0.31 -3.83
C GLU A 250 -16.63 0.35 -4.94
N GLN A 251 -15.41 -0.03 -4.64
CA GLN A 251 -14.29 0.02 -5.59
C GLN A 251 -13.49 -1.26 -5.52
N VAL A 252 -13.19 -1.80 -6.68
CA VAL A 252 -12.27 -2.91 -6.87
C VAL A 252 -11.27 -2.50 -7.94
N SER A 253 -10.00 -2.55 -7.62
CA SER A 253 -8.96 -2.30 -8.61
C SER A 253 -7.84 -3.33 -8.51
N PHE A 254 -7.17 -3.56 -9.61
CA PHE A 254 -6.00 -4.40 -9.67
C PHE A 254 -4.95 -3.79 -10.59
N SER A 255 -3.70 -4.04 -10.30
CA SER A 255 -2.58 -3.67 -11.16
C SER A 255 -1.44 -4.69 -11.08
N LYS A 256 -0.69 -4.82 -12.17
CA LYS A 256 0.45 -5.74 -12.31
C LYS A 256 1.42 -5.23 -13.36
N GLY A 257 2.70 -5.16 -13.02
CA GLY A 257 3.78 -4.97 -13.98
C GLY A 257 4.42 -6.32 -14.37
N LEU A 258 4.36 -6.68 -15.64
CA LEU A 258 4.92 -7.90 -16.21
C LEU A 258 6.20 -7.58 -16.96
N ASP A 259 7.29 -8.22 -16.56
CA ASP A 259 8.54 -8.21 -17.31
C ASP A 259 8.49 -9.32 -18.38
N LEU A 260 8.59 -8.94 -19.64
CA LEU A 260 8.55 -9.88 -20.77
C LEU A 260 9.89 -10.61 -20.97
N GLY A 261 10.91 -10.29 -20.19
CA GLY A 261 12.24 -10.90 -20.26
C GLY A 261 12.98 -10.62 -21.58
N ASN A 262 14.27 -10.96 -21.65
CA ASN A 262 15.08 -10.85 -22.86
C ASN A 262 15.02 -9.47 -23.56
N ASP A 263 15.07 -8.38 -22.79
CA ASP A 263 15.02 -6.98 -23.28
C ASP A 263 13.76 -6.64 -24.12
N LYS A 264 12.69 -7.45 -24.00
CA LYS A 264 11.43 -7.21 -24.72
C LYS A 264 10.54 -6.13 -24.10
N GLY A 265 10.94 -5.62 -22.93
CA GLY A 265 10.24 -4.55 -22.25
C GLY A 265 9.30 -5.03 -21.14
N ILE A 266 8.55 -4.07 -20.60
CA ILE A 266 7.64 -4.26 -19.47
C ILE A 266 6.23 -3.87 -19.89
N VAL A 267 5.25 -4.68 -19.51
CA VAL A 267 3.83 -4.40 -19.73
C VAL A 267 3.16 -4.22 -18.39
N ASN A 268 2.56 -3.05 -18.19
CA ASN A 268 1.71 -2.78 -17.03
C ASN A 268 0.24 -3.00 -17.41
N ILE A 269 -0.44 -3.80 -16.60
CA ILE A 269 -1.87 -4.10 -16.75
C ILE A 269 -2.56 -3.60 -15.50
N SER A 270 -3.55 -2.74 -15.68
CA SER A 270 -4.39 -2.26 -14.58
C SER A 270 -5.84 -2.28 -14.99
N GLY A 271 -6.71 -2.44 -14.00
CA GLY A 271 -8.15 -2.37 -14.18
C GLY A 271 -8.82 -1.90 -12.91
N GLU A 272 -9.90 -1.17 -13.07
CA GLU A 272 -10.67 -0.64 -11.97
C GLU A 272 -12.16 -0.71 -12.28
N TRP A 273 -12.91 -1.14 -11.29
CA TRP A 273 -14.36 -1.02 -11.27
C TRP A 273 -14.76 -0.22 -10.03
N ILE A 274 -15.55 0.82 -10.24
CA ILE A 274 -16.07 1.67 -9.17
C ILE A 274 -17.55 1.90 -9.37
N LYS A 275 -18.30 1.78 -8.27
CA LYS A 275 -19.73 2.12 -8.21
C LYS A 275 -19.94 3.12 -7.10
N ALA A 276 -20.56 4.24 -7.42
CA ALA A 276 -20.88 5.26 -6.45
C ALA A 276 -22.35 5.60 -6.46
N THR A 277 -22.91 5.91 -5.29
CA THR A 277 -24.30 6.31 -5.13
C THR A 277 -24.40 7.64 -4.39
N GLN A 278 -25.21 8.57 -4.88
CA GLN A 278 -25.41 9.87 -4.25
C GLN A 278 -26.20 9.74 -2.94
N LYS A 279 -27.20 8.86 -2.94
CA LYS A 279 -28.03 8.54 -1.76
C LYS A 279 -28.06 7.04 -1.55
N LEU A 280 -27.94 6.59 -0.32
CA LEU A 280 -27.92 5.18 0.07
C LEU A 280 -29.11 4.35 -0.44
N ASN A 281 -30.25 4.98 -0.73
CA ASN A 281 -31.49 4.31 -1.15
C ASN A 281 -32.05 4.80 -2.49
N SER A 282 -31.25 5.46 -3.34
CA SER A 282 -31.73 5.95 -4.64
C SER A 282 -31.03 5.23 -5.78
N PRO A 283 -31.69 4.33 -6.51
CA PRO A 283 -31.10 3.64 -7.66
C PRO A 283 -30.87 4.57 -8.87
N TYR A 284 -31.46 5.78 -8.86
CA TYR A 284 -31.44 6.70 -9.99
C TYR A 284 -30.21 7.62 -10.05
N THR A 285 -29.36 7.61 -9.02
CA THR A 285 -28.18 8.45 -8.93
C THR A 285 -26.93 7.61 -8.65
N SER A 286 -26.68 6.64 -9.52
CA SER A 286 -25.48 5.81 -9.44
C SER A 286 -24.52 6.15 -10.59
N TYR A 287 -23.25 6.10 -10.29
CA TYR A 287 -22.14 6.17 -11.23
C TYR A 287 -21.39 4.84 -11.20
N THR A 288 -21.08 4.31 -12.37
CA THR A 288 -20.25 3.10 -12.50
C THR A 288 -19.20 3.34 -13.58
N ARG A 289 -17.99 2.98 -13.30
CA ARG A 289 -16.84 3.00 -14.22
C ARG A 289 -16.20 1.64 -14.29
#